data_8e1d3f838ea926d5f87ef0a708b477f0
#
_entry.id   8e1d3f838ea926d5f87ef0a708b477f0
#
_cell.length_a   1.000
_cell.length_b   1.000
_cell.length_c   1.000
_cell.angle_alpha   90.00
_cell.angle_beta   90.00
_cell.angle_gamma   90.00
#
_symmetry.space_group_name_H-M   'P 1'
#
loop_
_entity.id
_entity.type
_entity.pdbx_description
1 polymer ?
#
loop_
_entity_poly.entity_id
_entity_poly.type
_entity_poly.pdbx_seq_one_letter_code
_entity_poly.pdbx_strand_id
1 'polypeptide(L)'
;IKSVVRPSFTSDFRLALGFARSRSVIVGIIAITVIVDMWATPIRSIIPVIGEDDLGLSPLLVGVLVSSQGVGSLIGAALIAFRGDPAKYGRIYFYGSFLYLIPALLFSLSNWFVLSLPLVFIGGLGLAAFSTTQGALILMATPPEMRSRMLGLLAVGIGIGPIGILNIGLMATLFGPSRAVMIVSIEGIVALAFAAVVWPMLRRGEDISPS
;
A
#
# COMPACT_ATOMS: atom_id res chain seq x y z
N ILE A 1 -17.92 41.43 4.70
CA ILE A 1 -17.83 39.93 4.68
C ILE A 1 -17.53 39.56 3.25
N LYS A 2 -16.25 39.25 2.94
CA LYS A 2 -15.86 38.76 1.62
C LYS A 2 -16.49 37.36 1.45
N SER A 3 -17.39 37.24 0.45
CA SER A 3 -17.90 35.93 0.05
C SER A 3 -16.74 35.06 -0.40
N VAL A 4 -16.40 34.07 0.41
CA VAL A 4 -15.46 33.02 0.02
C VAL A 4 -16.16 32.20 -1.05
N VAL A 5 -15.87 32.49 -2.31
CA VAL A 5 -16.27 31.64 -3.42
C VAL A 5 -15.63 30.28 -3.18
N ARG A 6 -16.42 29.29 -2.76
CA ARG A 6 -15.93 27.92 -2.62
C ARG A 6 -15.61 27.41 -4.03
N PRO A 7 -14.35 27.11 -4.32
CA PRO A 7 -14.00 26.55 -5.62
C PRO A 7 -14.78 25.24 -5.84
N SER A 8 -15.21 25.00 -7.07
CA SER A 8 -15.91 23.76 -7.44
C SER A 8 -14.95 22.57 -7.28
N PHE A 9 -15.46 21.45 -6.77
CA PHE A 9 -14.69 20.21 -6.63
C PHE A 9 -13.92 19.84 -7.92
N THR A 10 -14.54 20.06 -9.08
CA THR A 10 -13.92 19.80 -10.39
C THR A 10 -12.75 20.73 -10.71
N SER A 11 -12.82 22.01 -10.30
CA SER A 11 -11.72 22.95 -10.49
C SER A 11 -10.54 22.63 -9.58
N ASP A 12 -10.79 22.29 -8.32
CA ASP A 12 -9.77 21.88 -7.36
C ASP A 12 -9.09 20.59 -7.78
N PHE A 13 -9.86 19.60 -8.27
CA PHE A 13 -9.32 18.35 -8.79
C PHE A 13 -8.42 18.55 -10.01
N ARG A 14 -8.84 19.40 -10.96
CA ARG A 14 -8.03 19.73 -12.15
C ARG A 14 -6.73 20.45 -11.77
N LEU A 15 -6.76 21.38 -10.83
CA LEU A 15 -5.57 22.04 -10.30
C LEU A 15 -4.63 21.06 -9.61
N ALA A 16 -5.19 20.15 -8.79
CA ALA A 16 -4.44 19.09 -8.13
C ALA A 16 -3.73 18.19 -9.15
N LEU A 17 -4.45 17.75 -10.17
CA LEU A 17 -3.91 16.87 -11.22
C LEU A 17 -2.83 17.60 -12.05
N GLY A 18 -3.03 18.87 -12.37
CA GLY A 18 -2.05 19.71 -13.07
C GLY A 18 -0.76 19.83 -12.26
N PHE A 19 -0.86 20.14 -10.96
CA PHE A 19 0.28 20.23 -10.05
C PHE A 19 0.98 18.87 -9.87
N ALA A 20 0.23 17.80 -9.66
CA ALA A 20 0.80 16.46 -9.53
C ALA A 20 1.62 16.07 -10.77
N ARG A 21 1.09 16.30 -11.98
CA ARG A 21 1.78 15.99 -13.25
C ARG A 21 3.08 16.78 -13.44
N SER A 22 3.20 17.99 -12.88
CA SER A 22 4.43 18.77 -12.95
C SER A 22 5.54 18.25 -12.02
N ARG A 23 5.22 17.32 -11.10
CA ARG A 23 6.13 16.79 -10.09
C ARG A 23 6.21 15.25 -10.18
N SER A 24 7.25 14.74 -10.79
CA SER A 24 7.46 13.29 -11.00
C SER A 24 7.40 12.48 -9.69
N VAL A 25 7.88 13.04 -8.57
CA VAL A 25 7.81 12.42 -7.24
C VAL A 25 6.36 12.17 -6.81
N ILE A 26 5.48 13.17 -6.95
CA ILE A 26 4.06 13.06 -6.56
C ILE A 26 3.36 12.02 -7.43
N VAL A 27 3.63 12.02 -8.74
CA VAL A 27 3.10 10.99 -9.64
C VAL A 27 3.56 9.60 -9.21
N GLY A 28 4.84 9.44 -8.87
CA GLY A 28 5.39 8.17 -8.39
C GLY A 28 4.73 7.68 -7.08
N ILE A 29 4.52 8.59 -6.11
CA ILE A 29 3.85 8.25 -4.86
C ILE A 29 2.41 7.79 -5.14
N ILE A 30 1.65 8.53 -5.96
CA ILE A 30 0.27 8.16 -6.29
C ILE A 30 0.22 6.86 -7.08
N ALA A 31 1.13 6.65 -8.03
CA ALA A 31 1.19 5.43 -8.82
C ALA A 31 1.46 4.19 -7.95
N ILE A 32 2.45 4.26 -7.04
CA ILE A 32 2.73 3.17 -6.09
C ILE A 32 1.55 2.97 -5.13
N THR A 33 0.88 4.03 -4.69
CA THR A 33 -0.35 3.94 -3.89
C THR A 33 -1.41 3.12 -4.65
N VAL A 34 -1.70 3.49 -5.90
CA VAL A 34 -2.68 2.77 -6.74
C VAL A 34 -2.29 1.30 -6.91
N ILE A 35 -1.00 1.02 -7.14
CA ILE A 35 -0.49 -0.36 -7.25
C ILE A 35 -0.75 -1.13 -5.95
N VAL A 36 -0.38 -0.58 -4.80
CA VAL A 36 -0.55 -1.28 -3.52
C VAL A 36 -2.03 -1.46 -3.16
N ASP A 37 -2.86 -0.44 -3.38
CA ASP A 37 -4.30 -0.54 -3.07
C ASP A 37 -5.06 -1.45 -4.05
N MET A 38 -4.57 -1.60 -5.29
CA MET A 38 -5.16 -2.52 -6.27
C MET A 38 -4.74 -3.98 -6.03
N TRP A 39 -3.47 -4.24 -5.72
CA TRP A 39 -2.94 -5.61 -5.69
C TRP A 39 -2.57 -6.12 -4.29
N ALA A 40 -2.08 -5.26 -3.38
CA ALA A 40 -1.62 -5.70 -2.08
C ALA A 40 -2.72 -5.63 -1.01
N THR A 41 -3.38 -4.50 -0.86
CA THR A 41 -4.40 -4.29 0.17
C THR A 41 -5.54 -5.31 0.14
N PRO A 42 -6.04 -5.78 -1.04
CA PRO A 42 -7.09 -6.79 -1.12
C PRO A 42 -6.71 -8.16 -0.55
N ILE A 43 -5.42 -8.52 -0.53
CA ILE A 43 -4.93 -9.81 -0.01
C ILE A 43 -5.41 -10.04 1.43
N ARG A 44 -5.48 -8.97 2.21
CA ARG A 44 -5.93 -9.02 3.61
C ARG A 44 -7.33 -9.64 3.78
N SER A 45 -8.22 -9.47 2.81
CA SER A 45 -9.57 -10.04 2.86
C SER A 45 -9.60 -11.55 2.61
N ILE A 46 -8.55 -12.10 1.99
CA ILE A 46 -8.44 -13.52 1.62
C ILE A 46 -7.63 -14.33 2.67
N ILE A 47 -6.85 -13.68 3.54
CA ILE A 47 -6.07 -14.37 4.57
C ILE A 47 -6.92 -15.32 5.44
N PRO A 48 -8.12 -14.92 5.94
CA PRO A 48 -8.99 -15.82 6.70
C PRO A 48 -9.42 -17.04 5.87
N VAL A 49 -9.78 -16.81 4.60
CA VAL A 49 -10.26 -17.87 3.69
C VAL A 49 -9.17 -18.91 3.45
N ILE A 50 -7.91 -18.48 3.20
CA ILE A 50 -6.76 -19.40 3.09
C ILE A 50 -6.55 -20.17 4.41
N GLY A 51 -6.72 -19.48 5.55
CA GLY A 51 -6.61 -20.12 6.86
C GLY A 51 -7.62 -21.24 7.05
N GLU A 52 -8.87 -21.03 6.66
CA GLU A 52 -9.95 -22.03 6.80
C GLU A 52 -9.87 -23.11 5.73
N ASP A 53 -9.83 -22.71 4.44
CA ASP A 53 -10.03 -23.62 3.31
C ASP A 53 -8.75 -24.38 2.92
N ASP A 54 -7.59 -23.69 2.88
CA ASP A 54 -6.36 -24.26 2.37
C ASP A 54 -5.47 -24.85 3.49
N LEU A 55 -5.45 -24.19 4.67
CA LEU A 55 -4.65 -24.65 5.83
C LEU A 55 -5.46 -25.49 6.83
N GLY A 56 -6.78 -25.59 6.70
CA GLY A 56 -7.65 -26.38 7.59
C GLY A 56 -7.61 -25.90 9.05
N LEU A 57 -7.39 -24.62 9.30
CA LEU A 57 -7.21 -24.08 10.64
C LEU A 57 -8.55 -23.93 11.38
N SER A 58 -8.52 -24.16 12.69
CA SER A 58 -9.65 -23.79 13.55
C SER A 58 -9.86 -22.26 13.54
N PRO A 59 -11.10 -21.77 13.83
CA PRO A 59 -11.37 -20.31 13.88
C PRO A 59 -10.44 -19.53 14.80
N LEU A 60 -9.98 -20.17 15.90
CA LEU A 60 -9.00 -19.56 16.81
C LEU A 60 -7.65 -19.31 16.10
N LEU A 61 -7.13 -20.31 15.38
CA LEU A 61 -5.85 -20.19 14.68
C LEU A 61 -5.93 -19.22 13.50
N VAL A 62 -7.07 -19.14 12.81
CA VAL A 62 -7.33 -18.13 11.80
C VAL A 62 -7.29 -16.74 12.44
N GLY A 63 -7.92 -16.55 13.60
CA GLY A 63 -7.85 -15.31 14.37
C GLY A 63 -6.41 -14.92 14.74
N VAL A 64 -5.59 -15.89 15.18
CA VAL A 64 -4.15 -15.68 15.47
C VAL A 64 -3.40 -15.29 14.21
N LEU A 65 -3.65 -15.94 13.09
CA LEU A 65 -3.02 -15.62 11.80
C LEU A 65 -3.31 -14.18 11.36
N VAL A 66 -4.57 -13.78 11.38
CA VAL A 66 -4.98 -12.41 11.01
C VAL A 66 -4.44 -11.37 12.01
N SER A 67 -4.47 -11.70 13.31
CA SER A 67 -3.94 -10.82 14.35
C SER A 67 -2.44 -10.60 14.21
N SER A 68 -1.69 -11.59 13.71
CA SER A 68 -0.24 -11.45 13.48
C SER A 68 0.10 -10.33 12.51
N GLN A 69 -0.72 -10.11 11.47
CA GLN A 69 -0.57 -8.96 10.58
C GLN A 69 -0.77 -7.62 11.33
N GLY A 70 -1.78 -7.57 12.19
CA GLY A 70 -2.04 -6.37 13.01
C GLY A 70 -0.87 -6.06 13.96
N VAL A 71 -0.33 -7.09 14.61
CA VAL A 71 0.85 -6.96 15.50
C VAL A 71 2.07 -6.49 14.70
N GLY A 72 2.31 -7.08 13.52
CA GLY A 72 3.36 -6.63 12.61
C GLY A 72 3.20 -5.17 12.21
N SER A 73 1.97 -4.75 11.85
CA SER A 73 1.68 -3.36 11.51
C SER A 73 1.88 -2.40 12.68
N LEU A 74 1.48 -2.78 13.89
CA LEU A 74 1.69 -1.98 15.08
C LEU A 74 3.18 -1.78 15.38
N ILE A 75 3.97 -2.85 15.33
CA ILE A 75 5.42 -2.80 15.54
C ILE A 75 6.08 -1.97 14.44
N GLY A 76 5.72 -2.18 13.18
CA GLY A 76 6.24 -1.41 12.05
C GLY A 76 5.96 0.08 12.18
N ALA A 77 4.73 0.45 12.53
CA ALA A 77 4.35 1.85 12.76
C ALA A 77 5.11 2.46 13.94
N ALA A 78 5.25 1.73 15.05
CA ALA A 78 6.03 2.17 16.20
C ALA A 78 7.51 2.38 15.85
N LEU A 79 8.13 1.47 15.12
CA LEU A 79 9.53 1.61 14.68
C LEU A 79 9.73 2.85 13.82
N ILE A 80 8.80 3.14 12.90
CA ILE A 80 8.85 4.34 12.06
C ILE A 80 8.64 5.60 12.90
N ALA A 81 7.70 5.59 13.84
CA ALA A 81 7.40 6.74 14.70
C ALA A 81 8.59 7.10 15.62
N PHE A 82 9.28 6.10 16.19
CA PHE A 82 10.36 6.34 17.14
C PHE A 82 11.75 6.45 16.52
N ARG A 83 11.97 5.83 15.34
CA ARG A 83 13.31 5.76 14.69
C ARG A 83 13.30 6.20 13.24
N GLY A 84 12.13 6.58 12.70
CA GLY A 84 11.99 6.98 11.31
C GLY A 84 12.72 8.30 11.05
N ASP A 85 13.58 8.27 10.04
CA ASP A 85 14.24 9.45 9.49
C ASP A 85 13.44 9.93 8.29
N PRO A 86 12.86 11.14 8.30
CA PRO A 86 12.08 11.66 7.17
C PRO A 86 12.82 11.62 5.83
N ALA A 87 14.15 11.79 5.84
CA ALA A 87 14.97 11.67 4.64
C ALA A 87 14.94 10.27 4.01
N LYS A 88 14.53 9.26 4.77
CA LYS A 88 14.42 7.86 4.31
C LYS A 88 13.01 7.42 3.98
N TYR A 89 12.00 8.28 4.16
CA TYR A 89 10.59 7.88 3.96
C TYR A 89 10.31 7.37 2.55
N GLY A 90 10.93 7.93 1.52
CA GLY A 90 10.82 7.41 0.15
C GLY A 90 11.26 5.95 0.04
N ARG A 91 12.38 5.60 0.65
CA ARG A 91 12.89 4.21 0.71
C ARG A 91 11.99 3.31 1.53
N ILE A 92 11.55 3.77 2.71
CA ILE A 92 10.68 3.01 3.61
C ILE A 92 9.35 2.71 2.90
N TYR A 93 8.77 3.69 2.22
CA TYR A 93 7.57 3.55 1.42
C TYR A 93 7.74 2.51 0.31
N PHE A 94 8.78 2.68 -0.50
CA PHE A 94 9.04 1.83 -1.66
C PHE A 94 9.35 0.38 -1.25
N TYR A 95 10.32 0.18 -0.37
CA TYR A 95 10.68 -1.17 0.08
C TYR A 95 9.63 -1.80 0.99
N GLY A 96 8.87 -0.98 1.74
CA GLY A 96 7.71 -1.43 2.51
C GLY A 96 6.62 -2.05 1.64
N SER A 97 6.39 -1.49 0.43
CA SER A 97 5.45 -2.07 -0.52
C SER A 97 5.88 -3.47 -0.99
N PHE A 98 7.17 -3.68 -1.25
CA PHE A 98 7.72 -5.02 -1.55
C PHE A 98 7.67 -5.94 -0.32
N LEU A 99 7.97 -5.39 0.88
CA LEU A 99 7.91 -6.14 2.13
C LEU A 99 6.48 -6.57 2.49
N TYR A 100 5.47 -6.01 1.85
CA TYR A 100 4.11 -6.50 1.94
C TYR A 100 3.82 -7.61 0.92
N LEU A 101 4.15 -7.40 -0.36
CA LEU A 101 3.80 -8.32 -1.45
C LEU A 101 4.63 -9.60 -1.49
N ILE A 102 5.94 -9.54 -1.17
CA ILE A 102 6.81 -10.72 -1.23
C ILE A 102 6.41 -11.76 -0.15
N PRO A 103 6.22 -11.39 1.12
CA PRO A 103 5.71 -12.33 2.11
C PRO A 103 4.31 -12.83 1.79
N ALA A 104 3.43 -12.02 1.18
CA ALA A 104 2.12 -12.46 0.75
C ALA A 104 2.20 -13.52 -0.36
N LEU A 105 3.11 -13.36 -1.32
CA LEU A 105 3.40 -14.38 -2.33
C LEU A 105 3.90 -15.67 -1.67
N LEU A 106 4.84 -15.59 -0.74
CA LEU A 106 5.35 -16.76 -0.02
C LEU A 106 4.27 -17.42 0.85
N PHE A 107 3.39 -16.63 1.46
CA PHE A 107 2.24 -17.10 2.21
C PHE A 107 1.29 -17.91 1.32
N SER A 108 1.03 -17.48 0.10
CA SER A 108 0.17 -18.19 -0.84
C SER A 108 0.72 -19.57 -1.27
N LEU A 109 2.01 -19.79 -1.07
CA LEU A 109 2.69 -21.08 -1.35
C LEU A 109 2.85 -21.94 -0.09
N SER A 110 2.50 -21.41 1.08
CA SER A 110 2.67 -22.10 2.35
C SER A 110 1.49 -23.02 2.65
N ASN A 111 1.81 -24.27 3.03
CA ASN A 111 0.83 -25.25 3.50
C ASN A 111 0.90 -25.48 5.02
N TRP A 112 1.67 -24.67 5.74
CA TRP A 112 1.92 -24.87 7.18
C TRP A 112 1.66 -23.57 7.95
N PHE A 113 0.83 -23.67 8.98
CA PHE A 113 0.53 -22.54 9.87
C PHE A 113 1.77 -21.88 10.45
N VAL A 114 2.76 -22.69 10.90
CA VAL A 114 4.00 -22.20 11.52
C VAL A 114 4.81 -21.32 10.57
N LEU A 115 4.79 -21.60 9.26
CA LEU A 115 5.44 -20.78 8.24
C LEU A 115 4.58 -19.57 7.84
N SER A 116 3.27 -19.77 7.76
CA SER A 116 2.32 -18.73 7.39
C SER A 116 2.30 -17.56 8.38
N LEU A 117 2.41 -17.87 9.68
CA LEU A 117 2.35 -16.86 10.76
C LEU A 117 3.43 -15.77 10.64
N PRO A 118 4.74 -16.09 10.55
CA PRO A 118 5.77 -15.07 10.38
C PRO A 118 5.67 -14.35 9.03
N LEU A 119 5.21 -15.00 7.96
CA LEU A 119 5.04 -14.35 6.66
C LEU A 119 3.95 -13.26 6.72
N VAL A 120 2.81 -13.58 7.32
CA VAL A 120 1.72 -12.61 7.51
C VAL A 120 2.15 -11.48 8.46
N PHE A 121 2.92 -11.78 9.52
CA PHE A 121 3.50 -10.77 10.40
C PHE A 121 4.45 -9.82 9.66
N ILE A 122 5.38 -10.35 8.84
CA ILE A 122 6.31 -9.53 8.05
C ILE A 122 5.54 -8.69 7.03
N GLY A 123 4.50 -9.23 6.40
CA GLY A 123 3.58 -8.46 5.57
C GLY A 123 2.96 -7.29 6.32
N GLY A 124 2.61 -7.48 7.60
CA GLY A 124 2.15 -6.40 8.48
C GLY A 124 3.17 -5.27 8.67
N LEU A 125 4.47 -5.59 8.86
CA LEU A 125 5.54 -4.59 8.91
C LEU A 125 5.61 -3.79 7.59
N GLY A 126 5.49 -4.47 6.44
CA GLY A 126 5.47 -3.84 5.12
C GLY A 126 4.27 -2.92 4.93
N LEU A 127 3.09 -3.36 5.36
CA LEU A 127 1.87 -2.56 5.32
C LEU A 127 2.02 -1.27 6.16
N ALA A 128 2.59 -1.35 7.36
CA ALA A 128 2.85 -0.18 8.18
C ALA A 128 3.86 0.76 7.51
N ALA A 129 4.94 0.23 6.94
CA ALA A 129 5.94 1.02 6.24
C ALA A 129 5.33 1.81 5.07
N PHE A 130 4.48 1.18 4.28
CA PHE A 130 3.73 1.82 3.21
C PHE A 130 2.75 2.88 3.75
N SER A 131 1.83 2.50 4.64
CA SER A 131 0.70 3.35 5.03
C SER A 131 1.11 4.57 5.87
N THR A 132 2.11 4.43 6.76
CA THR A 132 2.56 5.55 7.61
C THR A 132 3.37 6.60 6.83
N THR A 133 4.12 6.19 5.81
CA THR A 133 4.96 7.11 5.04
C THR A 133 4.25 7.73 3.84
N GLN A 134 3.20 7.10 3.31
CA GLN A 134 2.43 7.54 2.16
C GLN A 134 1.95 9.00 2.27
N GLY A 135 1.19 9.32 3.32
CA GLY A 135 0.67 10.66 3.54
C GLY A 135 1.76 11.69 3.86
N ALA A 136 2.77 11.27 4.64
CA ALA A 136 3.91 12.11 4.98
C ALA A 136 4.70 12.53 3.74
N LEU A 137 4.94 11.63 2.80
CA LEU A 137 5.64 11.90 1.55
C LEU A 137 4.89 12.92 0.68
N ILE A 138 3.56 12.80 0.56
CA ILE A 138 2.73 13.77 -0.15
C ILE A 138 2.85 15.15 0.50
N LEU A 139 2.79 15.23 1.83
CA LEU A 139 2.91 16.50 2.55
C LEU A 139 4.29 17.13 2.43
N MET A 140 5.36 16.33 2.41
CA MET A 140 6.74 16.78 2.22
C MET A 140 6.99 17.28 0.79
N ALA A 141 6.41 16.62 -0.22
CA ALA A 141 6.56 16.99 -1.62
C ALA A 141 5.67 18.17 -2.07
N THR A 142 4.81 18.69 -1.16
CA THR A 142 3.75 19.64 -1.52
C THR A 142 3.84 20.93 -0.71
N PRO A 143 3.81 22.13 -1.35
CA PRO A 143 3.70 23.40 -0.65
C PRO A 143 2.42 23.48 0.20
N PRO A 144 2.42 24.25 1.31
CA PRO A 144 1.30 24.32 2.25
C PRO A 144 -0.06 24.57 1.60
N GLU A 145 -0.10 25.43 0.58
CA GLU A 145 -1.33 25.89 -0.10
C GLU A 145 -2.01 24.77 -0.92
N MET A 146 -1.24 23.75 -1.31
CA MET A 146 -1.72 22.64 -2.15
C MET A 146 -1.92 21.32 -1.37
N ARG A 147 -1.53 21.27 -0.09
CA ARG A 147 -1.54 20.02 0.71
C ARG A 147 -2.91 19.34 0.78
N SER A 148 -3.97 20.10 1.05
CA SER A 148 -5.33 19.54 1.13
C SER A 148 -5.78 18.95 -0.20
N ARG A 149 -5.44 19.60 -1.32
CA ARG A 149 -5.77 19.11 -2.67
C ARG A 149 -4.97 17.85 -3.01
N MET A 150 -3.69 17.78 -2.62
CA MET A 150 -2.85 16.60 -2.87
C MET A 150 -3.27 15.40 -2.01
N LEU A 151 -3.67 15.62 -0.76
CA LEU A 151 -4.27 14.57 0.07
C LEU A 151 -5.61 14.09 -0.51
N GLY A 152 -6.41 14.98 -1.07
CA GLY A 152 -7.63 14.62 -1.79
C GLY A 152 -7.34 13.76 -3.03
N LEU A 153 -6.31 14.09 -3.80
CA LEU A 153 -5.88 13.29 -4.96
C LEU A 153 -5.32 11.92 -4.53
N LEU A 154 -4.57 11.87 -3.43
CA LEU A 154 -4.12 10.62 -2.82
C LEU A 154 -5.30 9.75 -2.40
N ALA A 155 -6.33 10.34 -1.76
CA ALA A 155 -7.54 9.63 -1.36
C ALA A 155 -8.29 9.01 -2.56
N VAL A 156 -8.29 9.66 -3.72
CA VAL A 156 -8.81 9.09 -4.97
C VAL A 156 -7.98 7.88 -5.40
N GLY A 157 -6.65 7.93 -5.27
CA GLY A 157 -5.77 6.79 -5.54
C GLY A 157 -6.07 5.59 -4.64
N ILE A 158 -6.24 5.84 -3.33
CA ILE A 158 -6.64 4.81 -2.34
C ILE A 158 -8.03 4.24 -2.67
N GLY A 159 -8.93 5.07 -3.20
CA GLY A 159 -10.28 4.70 -3.59
C GLY A 159 -10.38 3.62 -4.67
N ILE A 160 -9.26 3.17 -5.27
CA ILE A 160 -9.23 2.03 -6.21
C ILE A 160 -9.34 0.67 -5.48
N GLY A 161 -9.11 0.63 -4.17
CA GLY A 161 -9.11 -0.59 -3.36
C GLY A 161 -10.31 -1.51 -3.56
N PRO A 162 -11.57 -1.02 -3.62
CA PRO A 162 -12.74 -1.86 -3.91
C PRO A 162 -12.66 -2.63 -5.22
N ILE A 163 -12.02 -2.07 -6.26
CA ILE A 163 -11.80 -2.76 -7.54
C ILE A 163 -10.82 -3.92 -7.33
N GLY A 164 -9.76 -3.69 -6.55
CA GLY A 164 -8.82 -4.74 -6.16
C GLY A 164 -9.49 -5.88 -5.36
N ILE A 165 -10.42 -5.55 -4.44
CA ILE A 165 -11.18 -6.55 -3.68
C ILE A 165 -12.07 -7.39 -4.61
N LEU A 166 -12.74 -6.76 -5.58
CA LEU A 166 -13.53 -7.48 -6.58
C LEU A 166 -12.65 -8.38 -7.46
N ASN A 167 -11.48 -7.87 -7.87
CA ASN A 167 -10.53 -8.64 -8.67
C ASN A 167 -10.04 -9.88 -7.93
N ILE A 168 -9.54 -9.74 -6.70
CA ILE A 168 -9.03 -10.90 -5.93
C ILE A 168 -10.16 -11.88 -5.58
N GLY A 169 -11.37 -11.38 -5.30
CA GLY A 169 -12.55 -12.21 -5.07
C GLY A 169 -12.90 -13.06 -6.29
N LEU A 170 -12.90 -12.45 -7.49
CA LEU A 170 -13.12 -13.17 -8.74
C LEU A 170 -12.01 -14.21 -8.99
N MET A 171 -10.75 -13.86 -8.79
CA MET A 171 -9.63 -14.79 -8.91
C MET A 171 -9.74 -15.95 -7.91
N ALA A 172 -10.18 -15.68 -6.68
CA ALA A 172 -10.37 -16.71 -5.67
C ALA A 172 -11.49 -17.70 -6.04
N THR A 173 -12.58 -17.23 -6.65
CA THR A 173 -13.66 -18.12 -7.12
C THR A 173 -13.25 -18.97 -8.32
N LEU A 174 -12.38 -18.45 -9.20
CA LEU A 174 -11.95 -19.15 -10.42
C LEU A 174 -10.79 -20.13 -10.18
N PHE A 175 -9.83 -19.75 -9.35
CA PHE A 175 -8.56 -20.48 -9.19
C PHE A 175 -8.31 -20.99 -7.77
N GLY A 176 -9.15 -20.63 -6.81
CA GLY A 176 -8.95 -20.88 -5.39
C GLY A 176 -8.18 -19.76 -4.67
N PRO A 177 -8.33 -19.67 -3.31
CA PRO A 177 -7.81 -18.54 -2.53
C PRO A 177 -6.29 -18.36 -2.61
N SER A 178 -5.52 -19.41 -2.41
CA SER A 178 -4.04 -19.35 -2.45
C SER A 178 -3.51 -18.96 -3.82
N ARG A 179 -4.09 -19.50 -4.92
CA ARG A 179 -3.67 -19.12 -6.28
C ARG A 179 -4.05 -17.68 -6.61
N ALA A 180 -5.18 -17.20 -6.13
CA ALA A 180 -5.58 -15.80 -6.30
C ALA A 180 -4.55 -14.86 -5.67
N VAL A 181 -4.14 -15.13 -4.43
CA VAL A 181 -3.10 -14.34 -3.75
C VAL A 181 -1.76 -14.43 -4.49
N MET A 182 -1.40 -15.61 -5.00
CA MET A 182 -0.18 -15.79 -5.81
C MET A 182 -0.19 -14.90 -7.06
N ILE A 183 -1.26 -14.96 -7.85
CA ILE A 183 -1.39 -14.18 -9.10
C ILE A 183 -1.33 -12.68 -8.80
N VAL A 184 -2.16 -12.21 -7.87
CA VAL A 184 -2.26 -10.79 -7.52
C VAL A 184 -0.94 -10.27 -6.91
N SER A 185 -0.23 -11.09 -6.12
CA SER A 185 1.09 -10.71 -5.60
C SER A 185 2.14 -10.58 -6.69
N ILE A 186 2.16 -11.50 -7.67
CA ILE A 186 3.08 -11.44 -8.81
C ILE A 186 2.80 -10.18 -9.65
N GLU A 187 1.53 -9.94 -9.98
CA GLU A 187 1.12 -8.73 -10.73
C GLU A 187 1.57 -7.45 -10.00
N GLY A 188 1.32 -7.36 -8.69
CA GLY A 188 1.73 -6.23 -7.87
C GLY A 188 3.25 -6.06 -7.80
N ILE A 189 4.01 -7.15 -7.65
CA ILE A 189 5.48 -7.11 -7.65
C ILE A 189 6.01 -6.62 -9.01
N VAL A 190 5.46 -7.13 -10.12
CA VAL A 190 5.84 -6.69 -11.47
C VAL A 190 5.51 -5.21 -11.68
N ALA A 191 4.33 -4.76 -11.24
CA ALA A 191 3.93 -3.35 -11.32
C ALA A 191 4.85 -2.45 -10.47
N LEU A 192 5.22 -2.88 -9.25
CA LEU A 192 6.19 -2.16 -8.42
C LEU A 192 7.60 -2.16 -9.02
N ALA A 193 8.03 -3.25 -9.62
CA ALA A 193 9.33 -3.32 -10.31
C ALA A 193 9.36 -2.36 -11.51
N PHE A 194 8.26 -2.25 -12.26
CA PHE A 194 8.13 -1.25 -13.32
C PHE A 194 8.17 0.18 -12.74
N ALA A 195 7.44 0.44 -11.65
CA ALA A 195 7.47 1.72 -10.95
C ALA A 195 8.89 2.08 -10.45
N ALA A 196 9.70 1.09 -10.04
CA ALA A 196 11.10 1.26 -9.64
C ALA A 196 12.01 1.79 -10.77
N VAL A 197 11.69 1.43 -12.01
CA VAL A 197 12.41 1.89 -13.20
C VAL A 197 11.97 3.30 -13.58
N VAL A 198 10.67 3.57 -13.51
CA VAL A 198 10.08 4.87 -13.91
C VAL A 198 10.37 5.97 -12.87
N TRP A 199 10.32 5.62 -11.56
CA TRP A 199 10.55 6.58 -10.45
C TRP A 199 11.72 6.16 -9.55
N PRO A 200 12.97 6.16 -10.04
CA PRO A 200 14.14 5.70 -9.28
C PRO A 200 14.44 6.55 -8.05
N MET A 201 13.97 7.80 -8.00
CA MET A 201 14.15 8.72 -6.88
C MET A 201 13.55 8.19 -5.58
N LEU A 202 12.38 7.52 -5.63
CA LEU A 202 11.75 6.92 -4.44
C LEU A 202 12.58 5.76 -3.90
N ARG A 203 13.18 4.96 -4.78
CA ARG A 203 14.08 3.86 -4.41
C ARG A 203 15.41 4.36 -3.83
N ARG A 204 15.97 5.45 -4.39
CA ARG A 204 17.26 6.01 -3.98
C ARG A 204 17.14 6.89 -2.73
N GLY A 205 15.93 7.38 -2.41
CA GLY A 205 15.70 8.31 -1.31
C GLY A 205 16.36 9.66 -1.58
N GLU A 206 16.24 10.14 -2.82
CA GLU A 206 16.67 11.50 -3.18
C GLU A 206 15.78 12.54 -2.48
N ASP A 207 16.28 13.76 -2.33
CA ASP A 207 15.57 14.83 -1.62
C ASP A 207 14.21 15.09 -2.28
N ILE A 208 13.14 14.95 -1.49
CA ILE A 208 11.74 15.06 -1.92
C ILE A 208 11.21 16.47 -1.65
N SER A 209 12.05 17.36 -1.07
CA SER A 209 11.65 18.72 -0.73
C SER A 209 11.16 19.51 -1.95
N PRO A 210 10.16 20.39 -1.79
CA PRO A 210 9.72 21.26 -2.85
C PRO A 210 10.82 22.27 -3.19
N SER A 211 11.46 22.11 -4.36
CA SER A 211 12.33 23.14 -4.97
C SER A 211 11.48 24.24 -5.56
#